data_b0b419e5f40cd991f8295cb8327acdde
#
_entry.id   b0b419e5f40cd991f8295cb8327acdde
#
_cell.length_a   1.000
_cell.length_b   1.000
_cell.length_c   1.000
_cell.angle_alpha   90.00
_cell.angle_beta   90.00
_cell.angle_gamma   90.00
#
_symmetry.space_group_name_H-M   'P 1'
#
loop_
_entity.id
_entity.type
_entity.pdbx_description
1 polymer ?
#
loop_
_entity_poly.entity_id
_entity_poly.type
_entity_poly.pdbx_seq_one_letter_code
_entity_poly.pdbx_strand_id
1 'polypeptide(L)'
;MEPKIESNKVSLQTIIRPVPDALNVIIDIVEYLKTTGGCQVLVIRADTGSGKTTFLNTIYHYIKEIQFLTQTIDLQTLEAEDFSSELQNLIIDKDKINLIILEGREKPQSISDQYIQIILANINRFGRRKRLPILFVVPTIEDQVARNWCEHGVKIGDLIPEQKLYGGSRWYNFPGISKDKYIEIAQETIRTLNPPYSISDYGINLDELKTWVENSHTIGKFIETIATRISDRRNQCKIRSQGKRDHVWIVYCCPDLQHYDHTYLIIKGLVQDNENLKASPTKLVSSEDALSKHWKQDQEWIKFVPALNFLDIRLINMPIITVVTAALVYGDDKLLESFRKTKFSAYKDVIMKKLPGECNSFDWNQPLAERRQKEENVRNSIAGTNLFYLLRGMSAKKRSGKTESPKILGQYLHLREKVHESTLHEFMAKALKVALEYHQFQGLIDIEFEKPLVQGTTAPKPDIKINTISDTYALEFHFTKQQYTTSEITRYALRDVIEKYMRDLEYLRSQLDNIKP
;
A
#
# COMPACT_ATOMS: atom_id res chain seq x y z
N MET A 1 1.91 -5.74 -4.24
CA MET A 1 3.39 -5.65 -4.19
C MET A 1 3.74 -5.35 -2.75
N GLU A 2 4.35 -6.29 -2.06
CA GLU A 2 4.94 -6.01 -0.76
C GLU A 2 6.07 -5.00 -0.96
N PRO A 3 6.19 -3.96 -0.12
CA PRO A 3 7.35 -3.07 -0.21
C PRO A 3 8.60 -3.92 0.04
N LYS A 4 9.53 -3.91 -0.90
CA LYS A 4 10.83 -4.50 -0.69
C LYS A 4 11.42 -3.86 0.57
N ILE A 5 11.89 -4.68 1.50
CA ILE A 5 12.52 -4.26 2.77
C ILE A 5 13.58 -3.17 2.51
N GLU A 6 14.20 -3.20 1.36
CA GLU A 6 15.25 -2.28 0.89
C GLU A 6 14.82 -0.80 0.74
N SER A 7 13.51 -0.50 0.67
CA SER A 7 13.02 0.88 0.51
C SER A 7 12.99 1.71 1.80
N ASN A 8 13.19 1.09 2.98
CA ASN A 8 13.06 1.73 4.29
C ASN A 8 14.40 1.74 5.05
N LYS A 9 15.29 2.67 4.72
CA LYS A 9 16.68 2.73 5.23
C LYS A 9 16.86 2.68 6.76
N VAL A 10 15.90 3.16 7.54
CA VAL A 10 16.01 3.21 9.01
C VAL A 10 15.61 1.88 9.67
N SER A 11 14.71 1.13 9.06
CA SER A 11 14.19 -0.14 9.60
C SER A 11 15.10 -1.34 9.28
N LEU A 12 15.94 -1.24 8.26
CA LEU A 12 16.79 -2.33 7.79
C LEU A 12 17.86 -2.73 8.82
N GLN A 13 18.42 -1.78 9.53
CA GLN A 13 19.52 -2.04 10.51
C GLN A 13 19.12 -2.99 11.63
N THR A 14 17.83 -3.04 12.00
CA THR A 14 17.33 -3.94 13.04
C THR A 14 17.08 -5.37 12.55
N ILE A 15 16.79 -5.51 11.26
CA ILE A 15 16.39 -6.80 10.65
C ILE A 15 17.59 -7.56 10.09
N ILE A 16 18.56 -6.84 9.53
CA ILE A 16 19.70 -7.44 8.85
C ILE A 16 20.69 -7.98 9.88
N ARG A 17 21.25 -9.15 9.59
CA ARG A 17 22.31 -9.78 10.38
C ARG A 17 23.55 -9.95 9.52
N PRO A 18 24.75 -9.73 10.08
CA PRO A 18 25.99 -9.96 9.38
C PRO A 18 26.18 -11.44 9.03
N VAL A 19 26.86 -11.69 7.92
CA VAL A 19 27.37 -13.02 7.56
C VAL A 19 28.90 -12.90 7.63
N PRO A 20 29.53 -13.28 8.78
CA PRO A 20 30.94 -12.96 9.06
C PRO A 20 31.90 -13.47 7.99
N ASP A 21 31.71 -14.70 7.52
CA ASP A 21 32.59 -15.29 6.49
C ASP A 21 32.52 -14.51 5.17
N ALA A 22 31.32 -14.06 4.78
CA ALA A 22 31.17 -13.24 3.58
C ALA A 22 31.78 -11.85 3.74
N LEU A 23 31.71 -11.27 4.94
CA LEU A 23 32.36 -9.99 5.23
C LEU A 23 33.87 -10.12 5.12
N ASN A 24 34.47 -11.18 5.71
CA ASN A 24 35.91 -11.43 5.63
C ASN A 24 36.39 -11.55 4.18
N VAL A 25 35.69 -12.31 3.35
CA VAL A 25 36.03 -12.43 1.91
C VAL A 25 36.04 -11.09 1.21
N ILE A 26 35.05 -10.24 1.50
CA ILE A 26 35.00 -8.90 0.86
C ILE A 26 36.11 -7.99 1.41
N ILE A 27 36.42 -8.04 2.71
CA ILE A 27 37.51 -7.28 3.31
C ILE A 27 38.84 -7.65 2.66
N ASP A 28 39.14 -8.94 2.55
CA ASP A 28 40.38 -9.42 1.93
C ASP A 28 40.55 -8.94 0.49
N ILE A 29 39.47 -9.00 -0.32
CA ILE A 29 39.49 -8.50 -1.70
C ILE A 29 39.68 -6.98 -1.73
N VAL A 30 39.04 -6.25 -0.84
CA VAL A 30 39.15 -4.79 -0.76
C VAL A 30 40.55 -4.36 -0.35
N GLU A 31 41.17 -5.05 0.61
CA GLU A 31 42.58 -4.78 0.99
C GLU A 31 43.54 -5.01 -0.17
N TYR A 32 43.33 -6.11 -0.92
CA TYR A 32 44.08 -6.35 -2.16
C TYR A 32 43.89 -5.21 -3.18
N LEU A 33 42.63 -4.81 -3.42
CA LEU A 33 42.31 -3.72 -4.36
C LEU A 33 42.87 -2.35 -3.94
N LYS A 34 42.90 -2.06 -2.64
CA LYS A 34 43.54 -0.84 -2.11
C LYS A 34 45.05 -0.79 -2.41
N THR A 35 45.69 -1.94 -2.40
CA THR A 35 47.15 -2.06 -2.62
C THR A 35 47.49 -2.03 -4.12
N THR A 36 46.73 -2.75 -4.94
CA THR A 36 47.04 -2.96 -6.36
C THR A 36 46.34 -1.96 -7.29
N GLY A 37 45.21 -1.42 -6.88
CA GLY A 37 44.29 -0.69 -7.74
C GLY A 37 43.63 -1.59 -8.78
N GLY A 38 42.76 -1.00 -9.61
CA GLY A 38 42.10 -1.71 -10.71
C GLY A 38 40.77 -2.31 -10.28
N CYS A 39 40.39 -3.44 -10.88
CA CYS A 39 39.12 -4.09 -10.60
C CYS A 39 39.26 -5.60 -10.35
N GLN A 40 38.39 -6.13 -9.53
CA GLN A 40 38.19 -7.56 -9.32
C GLN A 40 36.70 -7.92 -9.50
N VAL A 41 36.46 -9.17 -9.87
CA VAL A 41 35.12 -9.71 -10.02
C VAL A 41 34.91 -10.85 -9.01
N LEU A 42 34.06 -10.62 -8.03
CA LEU A 42 33.66 -11.62 -7.06
C LEU A 42 32.39 -12.31 -7.54
N VAL A 43 32.47 -13.59 -7.84
CA VAL A 43 31.29 -14.41 -8.16
C VAL A 43 30.76 -15.03 -6.88
N ILE A 44 29.52 -14.72 -6.55
CA ILE A 44 28.84 -15.24 -5.35
C ILE A 44 27.73 -16.20 -5.76
N ARG A 45 27.91 -17.46 -5.45
CA ARG A 45 26.87 -18.49 -5.64
C ARG A 45 26.05 -18.62 -4.35
N ALA A 46 24.73 -18.57 -4.48
CA ALA A 46 23.82 -18.84 -3.35
C ALA A 46 22.43 -19.20 -3.86
N ASP A 47 21.69 -19.96 -3.08
CA ASP A 47 20.30 -20.29 -3.38
C ASP A 47 19.39 -19.06 -3.37
N THR A 48 18.28 -19.14 -4.13
CA THR A 48 17.25 -18.08 -4.12
C THR A 48 16.70 -17.91 -2.70
N GLY A 49 16.61 -16.66 -2.25
CA GLY A 49 16.12 -16.35 -0.92
C GLY A 49 17.16 -16.51 0.20
N SER A 50 18.44 -16.72 -0.12
CA SER A 50 19.53 -16.78 0.88
C SER A 50 19.87 -15.43 1.53
N GLY A 51 19.39 -14.32 0.95
CA GLY A 51 19.68 -12.95 1.42
C GLY A 51 20.91 -12.32 0.79
N LYS A 52 21.48 -12.87 -0.30
CA LYS A 52 22.70 -12.33 -0.96
C LYS A 52 22.55 -10.88 -1.42
N THR A 53 21.44 -10.54 -2.10
CA THR A 53 21.20 -9.16 -2.56
C THR A 53 21.05 -8.19 -1.37
N THR A 54 20.31 -8.58 -0.34
CA THR A 54 20.19 -7.79 0.89
C THR A 54 21.55 -7.59 1.55
N PHE A 55 22.37 -8.64 1.67
CA PHE A 55 23.71 -8.56 2.22
C PHE A 55 24.58 -7.57 1.45
N LEU A 56 24.63 -7.66 0.12
CA LEU A 56 25.43 -6.80 -0.73
C LEU A 56 25.01 -5.33 -0.64
N ASN A 57 23.70 -5.07 -0.64
CA ASN A 57 23.16 -3.71 -0.54
C ASN A 57 23.33 -3.08 0.85
N THR A 58 23.70 -3.87 1.87
CA THR A 58 23.79 -3.40 3.26
C THR A 58 25.16 -3.57 3.90
N ILE A 59 26.15 -3.99 3.12
CA ILE A 59 27.52 -4.25 3.58
C ILE A 59 28.16 -3.05 4.28
N TYR A 60 27.83 -1.84 3.87
CA TYR A 60 28.32 -0.59 4.47
C TYR A 60 27.91 -0.39 5.93
N HIS A 61 26.90 -1.13 6.41
CA HIS A 61 26.52 -1.09 7.82
C HIS A 61 27.46 -1.90 8.73
N TYR A 62 28.14 -2.90 8.17
CA TYR A 62 28.95 -3.84 8.94
C TYR A 62 30.44 -3.51 8.89
N ILE A 63 30.91 -2.93 7.81
CA ILE A 63 32.32 -2.57 7.62
C ILE A 63 32.42 -1.06 7.69
N LYS A 64 32.52 -0.52 8.91
CA LYS A 64 32.54 0.93 9.16
C LYS A 64 33.86 1.59 8.78
N GLU A 65 34.94 0.83 8.78
CA GLU A 65 36.30 1.30 8.46
C GLU A 65 36.50 1.50 6.93
N ILE A 66 35.58 0.97 6.13
CA ILE A 66 35.62 1.05 4.68
C ILE A 66 34.39 1.80 4.18
N GLN A 67 34.62 2.89 3.48
CA GLN A 67 33.53 3.59 2.82
C GLN A 67 33.22 2.95 1.46
N PHE A 68 32.01 2.49 1.28
CA PHE A 68 31.51 1.92 0.02
C PHE A 68 30.65 2.91 -0.74
N LEU A 69 30.83 2.92 -2.07
CA LEU A 69 29.86 3.48 -3.00
C LEU A 69 29.25 2.31 -3.77
N THR A 70 28.02 1.92 -3.41
CA THR A 70 27.33 0.76 -4.00
C THR A 70 26.42 1.21 -5.14
N GLN A 71 26.55 0.57 -6.30
CA GLN A 71 25.69 0.76 -7.47
C GLN A 71 25.33 -0.60 -8.07
N THR A 72 24.19 -0.67 -8.76
CA THR A 72 23.72 -1.91 -9.40
C THR A 72 23.54 -1.69 -10.89
N ILE A 73 24.00 -2.65 -11.70
CA ILE A 73 23.71 -2.73 -13.13
C ILE A 73 22.77 -3.93 -13.33
N ASP A 74 21.61 -3.68 -13.93
CA ASP A 74 20.66 -4.74 -14.30
C ASP A 74 21.04 -5.32 -15.66
N LEU A 75 21.56 -6.55 -15.64
CA LEU A 75 21.92 -7.29 -16.84
C LEU A 75 20.71 -7.94 -17.53
N GLN A 76 19.53 -7.95 -16.93
CA GLN A 76 18.36 -8.65 -17.48
C GLN A 76 17.92 -8.06 -18.82
N THR A 77 17.97 -6.75 -18.93
CA THR A 77 17.53 -6.00 -20.11
C THR A 77 18.69 -5.44 -20.93
N LEU A 78 19.93 -5.59 -20.44
CA LEU A 78 21.10 -4.99 -21.05
C LEU A 78 21.74 -5.93 -22.08
N GLU A 79 21.94 -5.45 -23.30
CA GLU A 79 22.75 -6.16 -24.31
C GLU A 79 24.24 -6.02 -24.00
N ALA A 80 25.03 -7.03 -24.42
CA ALA A 80 26.46 -7.07 -24.08
C ALA A 80 27.25 -5.88 -24.66
N GLU A 81 26.85 -5.40 -25.82
CA GLU A 81 27.45 -4.28 -26.55
C GLU A 81 27.24 -2.95 -25.81
N ASP A 82 26.11 -2.78 -25.13
CA ASP A 82 25.73 -1.57 -24.40
C ASP A 82 26.39 -1.47 -23.03
N PHE A 83 26.95 -2.56 -22.52
CA PHE A 83 27.57 -2.59 -21.19
C PHE A 83 28.71 -1.59 -21.03
N SER A 84 29.46 -1.32 -22.11
CA SER A 84 30.54 -0.30 -22.10
C SER A 84 30.01 1.10 -21.82
N SER A 85 28.81 1.41 -22.31
CA SER A 85 28.12 2.70 -22.07
C SER A 85 27.64 2.78 -20.62
N GLU A 86 27.09 1.70 -20.10
CA GLU A 86 26.66 1.64 -18.68
C GLU A 86 27.85 1.84 -17.72
N LEU A 87 29.02 1.25 -18.01
CA LEU A 87 30.22 1.48 -17.21
C LEU A 87 30.67 2.96 -17.22
N GLN A 88 30.44 3.69 -18.31
CA GLN A 88 30.78 5.12 -18.38
C GLN A 88 29.82 5.99 -17.55
N ASN A 89 28.59 5.55 -17.37
CA ASN A 89 27.57 6.24 -16.58
C ASN A 89 27.75 6.06 -15.06
N LEU A 90 28.61 5.11 -14.63
CA LEU A 90 28.85 4.87 -13.21
C LEU A 90 29.55 6.09 -12.55
N ILE A 91 29.03 6.41 -11.37
CA ILE A 91 29.68 7.38 -10.49
C ILE A 91 30.84 6.65 -9.79
N ILE A 92 32.05 7.03 -10.06
CA ILE A 92 33.25 6.43 -9.45
C ILE A 92 33.91 7.44 -8.52
N ASP A 93 34.05 7.04 -7.25
CA ASP A 93 34.64 7.84 -6.19
C ASP A 93 36.06 7.31 -5.91
N LYS A 94 37.06 8.19 -5.93
CA LYS A 94 38.47 7.82 -5.73
C LYS A 94 38.82 7.49 -4.27
N ASP A 95 38.04 8.01 -3.34
CA ASP A 95 38.28 7.89 -1.91
C ASP A 95 37.47 6.73 -1.29
N LYS A 96 36.64 6.05 -2.09
CA LYS A 96 35.77 4.94 -1.66
C LYS A 96 36.06 3.66 -2.44
N ILE A 97 35.62 2.56 -1.87
CA ILE A 97 35.54 1.30 -2.61
C ILE A 97 34.24 1.32 -3.44
N ASN A 98 34.42 1.26 -4.76
CA ASN A 98 33.30 1.24 -5.69
C ASN A 98 32.80 -0.22 -5.83
N LEU A 99 31.67 -0.51 -5.20
CA LEU A 99 31.03 -1.82 -5.22
C LEU A 99 29.92 -1.82 -6.29
N ILE A 100 30.10 -2.60 -7.34
CA ILE A 100 29.16 -2.67 -8.46
C ILE A 100 28.55 -4.06 -8.53
N ILE A 101 27.24 -4.15 -8.34
CA ILE A 101 26.48 -5.39 -8.32
C ILE A 101 25.89 -5.62 -9.71
N LEU A 102 26.20 -6.76 -10.33
CA LEU A 102 25.70 -7.15 -11.64
C LEU A 102 24.54 -8.14 -11.48
N GLU A 103 23.30 -7.66 -11.50
CA GLU A 103 22.09 -8.47 -11.25
C GLU A 103 21.37 -8.86 -12.55
N GLY A 104 20.46 -9.85 -12.47
CA GLY A 104 19.43 -10.12 -13.47
C GLY A 104 19.65 -11.36 -14.34
N ARG A 105 20.87 -11.91 -14.47
CA ARG A 105 21.15 -13.11 -15.28
C ARG A 105 21.76 -14.23 -14.44
N GLU A 106 21.02 -14.70 -13.47
CA GLU A 106 21.50 -15.67 -12.48
C GLU A 106 21.36 -17.14 -12.90
N LYS A 107 20.65 -17.42 -14.01
CA LYS A 107 20.34 -18.77 -14.51
C LYS A 107 21.00 -19.07 -15.85
N PRO A 108 21.34 -20.35 -16.14
CA PRO A 108 22.04 -20.73 -17.39
C PRO A 108 21.31 -20.30 -18.65
N GLN A 109 19.99 -20.39 -18.68
CA GLN A 109 19.19 -20.03 -19.85
C GLN A 109 19.19 -18.53 -20.16
N SER A 110 19.62 -17.71 -19.21
CA SER A 110 19.60 -16.25 -19.34
C SER A 110 20.92 -15.64 -19.80
N ILE A 111 22.01 -16.43 -19.92
CA ILE A 111 23.33 -15.90 -20.19
C ILE A 111 24.15 -16.88 -21.07
N SER A 112 24.75 -16.35 -22.13
CA SER A 112 25.68 -17.09 -22.99
C SER A 112 27.14 -16.84 -22.61
N ASP A 113 28.03 -17.76 -22.96
CA ASP A 113 29.47 -17.59 -22.74
C ASP A 113 30.03 -16.36 -23.46
N GLN A 114 29.54 -16.07 -24.65
CA GLN A 114 29.92 -14.88 -25.42
C GLN A 114 29.52 -13.61 -24.66
N TYR A 115 28.34 -13.57 -24.08
CA TYR A 115 27.88 -12.43 -23.25
C TYR A 115 28.83 -12.22 -22.07
N ILE A 116 29.17 -13.28 -21.33
CA ILE A 116 30.10 -13.21 -20.18
C ILE A 116 31.47 -12.66 -20.63
N GLN A 117 31.99 -13.17 -21.74
CA GLN A 117 33.30 -12.72 -22.26
C GLN A 117 33.30 -11.23 -22.59
N ILE A 118 32.26 -10.73 -23.25
CA ILE A 118 32.16 -9.30 -23.60
C ILE A 118 32.09 -8.44 -22.33
N ILE A 119 31.27 -8.81 -21.36
CA ILE A 119 31.14 -8.11 -20.08
C ILE A 119 32.48 -8.06 -19.35
N LEU A 120 33.15 -9.20 -19.18
CA LEU A 120 34.43 -9.28 -18.49
C LEU A 120 35.56 -8.50 -19.21
N ALA A 121 35.58 -8.54 -20.55
CA ALA A 121 36.53 -7.75 -21.34
C ALA A 121 36.33 -6.23 -21.13
N ASN A 122 35.08 -5.79 -21.04
CA ASN A 122 34.77 -4.39 -20.75
C ASN A 122 35.15 -4.01 -19.31
N ILE A 123 34.89 -4.87 -18.32
CA ILE A 123 35.31 -4.68 -16.92
C ILE A 123 36.84 -4.54 -16.84
N ASN A 124 37.61 -5.44 -17.48
CA ASN A 124 39.06 -5.40 -17.48
C ASN A 124 39.59 -4.09 -18.09
N ARG A 125 39.04 -3.69 -19.25
CA ARG A 125 39.39 -2.44 -19.91
C ARG A 125 39.08 -1.22 -19.05
N PHE A 126 37.93 -1.23 -18.38
CA PHE A 126 37.50 -0.17 -17.49
C PHE A 126 38.43 -0.04 -16.27
N GLY A 127 38.72 -1.17 -15.58
CA GLY A 127 39.62 -1.20 -14.43
C GLY A 127 41.02 -0.70 -14.75
N ARG A 128 41.60 -1.13 -15.91
CA ARG A 128 42.92 -0.66 -16.37
C ARG A 128 42.98 0.84 -16.64
N ARG A 129 41.86 1.42 -17.12
CA ARG A 129 41.76 2.85 -17.37
C ARG A 129 41.63 3.68 -16.11
N LYS A 130 40.77 3.24 -15.19
CA LYS A 130 40.46 4.00 -13.97
C LYS A 130 41.53 3.88 -12.91
N ARG A 131 42.15 2.70 -12.74
CA ARG A 131 43.14 2.39 -11.70
C ARG A 131 42.68 2.68 -10.27
N LEU A 132 41.38 2.67 -10.04
CA LEU A 132 40.73 2.89 -8.75
C LEU A 132 40.25 1.56 -8.20
N PRO A 133 40.06 1.41 -6.88
CA PRO A 133 39.58 0.17 -6.27
C PRO A 133 38.11 -0.06 -6.61
N ILE A 134 37.84 -1.01 -7.52
CA ILE A 134 36.50 -1.33 -7.99
C ILE A 134 36.27 -2.83 -7.83
N LEU A 135 35.24 -3.17 -7.05
CA LEU A 135 34.77 -4.54 -6.86
C LEU A 135 33.46 -4.75 -7.61
N PHE A 136 33.49 -5.57 -8.65
CA PHE A 136 32.29 -6.08 -9.29
C PHE A 136 31.84 -7.35 -8.58
N VAL A 137 30.55 -7.46 -8.27
CA VAL A 137 29.96 -8.66 -7.66
C VAL A 137 28.91 -9.24 -8.59
N VAL A 138 29.04 -10.53 -8.88
CA VAL A 138 28.13 -11.27 -9.75
C VAL A 138 27.37 -12.29 -8.88
N PRO A 139 26.14 -12.00 -8.44
CA PRO A 139 25.33 -12.99 -7.76
C PRO A 139 24.82 -14.05 -8.76
N THR A 140 24.96 -15.32 -8.40
CA THR A 140 24.49 -16.46 -9.20
C THR A 140 23.70 -17.45 -8.33
N ILE A 141 22.89 -18.29 -8.98
CA ILE A 141 22.10 -19.33 -8.31
C ILE A 141 22.72 -20.71 -8.59
N GLU A 142 23.21 -20.93 -9.80
CA GLU A 142 23.69 -22.24 -10.25
C GLU A 142 25.20 -22.30 -10.41
N ASP A 143 25.78 -23.44 -10.05
CA ASP A 143 27.21 -23.71 -10.10
C ASP A 143 27.78 -23.56 -11.53
N GLN A 144 27.00 -23.94 -12.56
CA GLN A 144 27.42 -23.83 -13.95
C GLN A 144 27.64 -22.35 -14.36
N VAL A 145 26.74 -21.47 -13.96
CA VAL A 145 26.85 -20.03 -14.23
C VAL A 145 28.07 -19.45 -13.49
N ALA A 146 28.22 -19.81 -12.22
CA ALA A 146 29.37 -19.39 -11.41
C ALA A 146 30.69 -19.85 -12.06
N ARG A 147 30.73 -21.11 -12.53
CA ARG A 147 31.89 -21.68 -13.23
C ARG A 147 32.23 -20.88 -14.48
N ASN A 148 31.25 -20.62 -15.35
CA ASN A 148 31.47 -19.89 -16.60
C ASN A 148 32.03 -18.49 -16.34
N TRP A 149 31.47 -17.74 -15.39
CA TRP A 149 32.02 -16.44 -15.01
C TRP A 149 33.48 -16.54 -14.54
N CYS A 150 33.80 -17.50 -13.69
CA CYS A 150 35.16 -17.66 -13.17
C CYS A 150 36.15 -18.10 -14.23
N GLU A 151 35.79 -19.08 -15.09
CA GLU A 151 36.68 -19.57 -16.14
C GLU A 151 37.03 -18.47 -17.16
N HIS A 152 36.05 -17.68 -17.57
CA HIS A 152 36.30 -16.55 -18.48
C HIS A 152 37.03 -15.41 -17.77
N GLY A 153 36.74 -15.12 -16.51
CA GLY A 153 37.42 -14.07 -15.75
C GLY A 153 38.90 -14.30 -15.54
N VAL A 154 39.32 -15.57 -15.32
CA VAL A 154 40.74 -15.94 -15.24
C VAL A 154 41.43 -15.77 -16.59
N LYS A 155 40.77 -16.15 -17.69
CA LYS A 155 41.36 -16.02 -19.05
C LYS A 155 41.53 -14.57 -19.53
N ILE A 156 40.65 -13.66 -19.06
CA ILE A 156 40.61 -12.27 -19.57
C ILE A 156 41.52 -11.32 -18.81
N GLY A 157 42.21 -11.75 -17.76
CA GLY A 157 43.21 -10.88 -17.12
C GLY A 157 43.18 -10.89 -15.60
N ASP A 158 43.09 -12.06 -15.02
CA ASP A 158 43.15 -12.25 -13.56
C ASP A 158 42.11 -11.42 -12.78
N LEU A 159 40.90 -11.31 -13.36
CA LEU A 159 39.83 -10.56 -12.74
C LEU A 159 39.24 -11.27 -11.52
N ILE A 160 39.41 -12.60 -11.43
CA ILE A 160 38.87 -13.42 -10.34
C ILE A 160 39.92 -13.51 -9.22
N PRO A 161 39.54 -13.21 -7.97
CA PRO A 161 40.43 -13.34 -6.81
C PRO A 161 40.99 -14.76 -6.63
N GLU A 162 42.14 -14.87 -5.95
CA GLU A 162 42.77 -16.16 -5.73
C GLU A 162 41.86 -17.17 -4.99
N GLN A 163 41.95 -18.44 -5.38
CA GLN A 163 41.14 -19.56 -4.82
C GLN A 163 41.30 -19.77 -3.33
N LYS A 164 42.39 -19.34 -2.74
CA LYS A 164 42.64 -19.45 -1.28
C LYS A 164 41.59 -18.79 -0.42
N LEU A 165 40.92 -17.75 -0.97
CA LEU A 165 39.88 -17.00 -0.27
C LEU A 165 38.54 -17.77 -0.14
N TYR A 166 38.35 -18.85 -0.89
CA TYR A 166 37.03 -19.51 -1.01
C TYR A 166 37.08 -21.01 -0.68
N GLY A 167 38.03 -21.47 0.09
CA GLY A 167 38.12 -22.89 0.46
C GLY A 167 38.35 -23.85 -0.73
N GLY A 168 39.04 -23.37 -1.80
CA GLY A 168 39.39 -24.16 -2.99
C GLY A 168 38.45 -24.04 -4.18
N SER A 169 37.32 -23.34 -4.07
CA SER A 169 36.45 -22.98 -5.18
C SER A 169 36.93 -21.71 -5.88
N ARG A 170 36.56 -21.52 -7.15
CA ARG A 170 36.84 -20.27 -7.87
C ARG A 170 35.78 -19.20 -7.61
N TRP A 171 34.67 -19.55 -7.00
CA TRP A 171 33.59 -18.66 -6.59
C TRP A 171 33.31 -18.81 -5.10
N TYR A 172 32.73 -17.78 -4.52
CA TYR A 172 32.35 -17.81 -3.11
C TYR A 172 30.95 -18.43 -2.95
N ASN A 173 30.85 -19.50 -2.19
CA ASN A 173 29.57 -20.08 -1.80
C ASN A 173 29.03 -19.32 -0.60
N PHE A 174 28.06 -18.44 -0.81
CA PHE A 174 27.44 -17.66 0.25
C PHE A 174 26.53 -18.56 1.10
N PRO A 175 26.86 -18.75 2.36
CA PRO A 175 26.12 -19.70 3.23
C PRO A 175 24.72 -19.18 3.60
N GLY A 176 24.45 -17.88 3.37
CA GLY A 176 23.27 -17.22 3.89
C GLY A 176 23.40 -16.95 5.40
N ILE A 177 22.29 -16.54 5.97
CA ILE A 177 22.18 -16.32 7.39
C ILE A 177 22.04 -17.67 8.10
N SER A 178 22.64 -17.83 9.27
CA SER A 178 22.54 -19.03 10.08
C SER A 178 21.10 -19.30 10.54
N LYS A 179 20.67 -20.55 10.53
CA LYS A 179 19.29 -20.98 10.85
C LYS A 179 18.84 -20.58 12.25
N ASP A 180 19.76 -20.49 13.22
CA ASP A 180 19.48 -20.04 14.58
C ASP A 180 18.95 -18.59 14.64
N LYS A 181 19.23 -17.78 13.60
CA LYS A 181 18.77 -16.39 13.47
C LYS A 181 17.42 -16.23 12.74
N TYR A 182 16.90 -17.26 12.11
CA TYR A 182 15.69 -17.17 11.29
C TYR A 182 14.48 -16.64 12.04
N ILE A 183 14.22 -17.19 13.24
CA ILE A 183 13.08 -16.77 14.07
C ILE A 183 13.23 -15.32 14.52
N GLU A 184 14.42 -14.93 14.96
CA GLU A 184 14.73 -13.55 15.37
C GLU A 184 14.48 -12.56 14.22
N ILE A 185 15.01 -12.86 13.04
CA ILE A 185 14.86 -12.01 11.85
C ILE A 185 13.38 -11.89 11.44
N ALA A 186 12.65 -13.01 11.43
CA ALA A 186 11.23 -12.98 11.09
C ALA A 186 10.41 -12.18 12.12
N GLN A 187 10.72 -12.28 13.41
CA GLN A 187 10.08 -11.48 14.45
C GLN A 187 10.35 -9.98 14.26
N GLU A 188 11.61 -9.62 14.03
CA GLU A 188 11.98 -8.22 13.79
C GLU A 188 11.39 -7.70 12.47
N THR A 189 11.32 -8.53 11.43
CA THR A 189 10.67 -8.18 10.16
C THR A 189 9.19 -7.86 10.38
N ILE A 190 8.48 -8.72 11.12
CA ILE A 190 7.06 -8.50 11.41
C ILE A 190 6.87 -7.26 12.28
N ARG A 191 7.66 -7.09 13.35
CA ARG A 191 7.60 -5.90 14.21
C ARG A 191 7.86 -4.61 13.44
N THR A 192 8.80 -4.64 12.51
CA THR A 192 9.18 -3.46 11.72
C THR A 192 8.15 -3.10 10.66
N LEU A 193 7.62 -4.12 9.96
CA LEU A 193 6.66 -3.91 8.87
C LEU A 193 5.21 -3.78 9.38
N ASN A 194 4.91 -4.34 10.56
CA ASN A 194 3.58 -4.39 11.14
C ASN A 194 3.60 -4.12 12.65
N PRO A 195 4.16 -2.99 13.10
CA PRO A 195 4.15 -2.70 14.53
C PRO A 195 2.72 -2.55 15.06
N PRO A 196 2.40 -3.03 16.27
CA PRO A 196 3.28 -3.63 17.27
C PRO A 196 3.28 -5.17 17.28
N TYR A 197 2.87 -5.83 16.18
CA TYR A 197 2.60 -7.26 16.14
C TYR A 197 3.87 -8.10 16.23
N SER A 198 3.73 -9.20 16.97
CA SER A 198 4.65 -10.31 16.98
C SER A 198 4.10 -11.47 16.13
N ILE A 199 4.92 -12.44 15.82
CA ILE A 199 4.48 -13.65 15.09
C ILE A 199 3.37 -14.40 15.87
N SER A 200 3.43 -14.39 17.20
CA SER A 200 2.42 -15.03 18.05
C SER A 200 1.03 -14.38 17.94
N ASP A 201 0.95 -13.09 17.63
CA ASP A 201 -0.33 -12.41 17.43
C ASP A 201 -1.09 -12.92 16.18
N TYR A 202 -0.35 -13.54 15.26
CA TYR A 202 -0.94 -14.27 14.15
C TYR A 202 -1.26 -15.73 14.50
N GLY A 203 -1.18 -16.11 15.79
CA GLY A 203 -1.48 -17.45 16.29
C GLY A 203 -0.43 -18.50 15.89
N ILE A 204 0.77 -18.10 15.47
CA ILE A 204 1.89 -19.00 15.14
C ILE A 204 2.70 -19.21 16.40
N ASN A 205 2.83 -20.45 16.83
CA ASN A 205 3.59 -20.79 18.04
C ASN A 205 5.07 -21.07 17.74
N LEU A 206 5.88 -21.13 18.79
CA LEU A 206 7.33 -21.31 18.68
C LEU A 206 7.70 -22.67 18.09
N ASP A 207 6.92 -23.72 18.35
CA ASP A 207 7.24 -25.07 17.88
C ASP A 207 6.96 -25.21 16.38
N GLU A 208 5.89 -24.57 15.89
CA GLU A 208 5.66 -24.43 14.45
C GLU A 208 6.86 -23.71 13.77
N LEU A 209 7.34 -22.63 14.38
CA LEU A 209 8.49 -21.88 13.83
C LEU A 209 9.76 -22.72 13.78
N LYS A 210 10.07 -23.47 14.84
CA LYS A 210 11.23 -24.37 14.87
C LYS A 210 11.15 -25.42 13.77
N THR A 211 9.99 -26.07 13.62
CA THR A 211 9.75 -27.04 12.55
C THR A 211 9.94 -26.43 11.16
N TRP A 212 9.48 -25.21 10.95
CA TRP A 212 9.67 -24.53 9.66
C TRP A 212 11.11 -24.09 9.41
N VAL A 213 11.87 -23.72 10.45
CA VAL A 213 13.32 -23.46 10.34
C VAL A 213 14.06 -24.72 9.85
N GLU A 214 13.78 -25.87 10.44
CA GLU A 214 14.41 -27.14 10.06
C GLU A 214 14.14 -27.48 8.58
N ASN A 215 12.90 -27.30 8.13
CA ASN A 215 12.45 -27.60 6.78
C ASN A 215 12.78 -26.53 5.74
N SER A 216 13.26 -25.38 6.14
CA SER A 216 13.61 -24.29 5.23
C SER A 216 15.10 -24.29 4.89
N HIS A 217 15.41 -24.30 3.59
CA HIS A 217 16.79 -24.23 3.11
C HIS A 217 17.34 -22.81 3.15
N THR A 218 16.47 -21.78 3.05
CA THR A 218 16.85 -20.37 3.05
C THR A 218 15.93 -19.54 3.94
N ILE A 219 16.42 -18.39 4.41
CA ILE A 219 15.63 -17.42 5.18
C ILE A 219 14.42 -16.91 4.38
N GLY A 220 14.58 -16.71 3.07
CA GLY A 220 13.48 -16.30 2.20
C GLY A 220 12.35 -17.32 2.18
N LYS A 221 12.69 -18.64 2.08
CA LYS A 221 11.69 -19.71 2.13
C LYS A 221 10.98 -19.80 3.48
N PHE A 222 11.72 -19.57 4.56
CA PHE A 222 11.15 -19.52 5.90
C PHE A 222 10.15 -18.36 6.05
N ILE A 223 10.51 -17.14 5.60
CA ILE A 223 9.61 -15.97 5.62
C ILE A 223 8.38 -16.20 4.73
N GLU A 224 8.56 -16.77 3.54
CA GLU A 224 7.47 -17.16 2.65
C GLU A 224 6.49 -18.14 3.32
N THR A 225 7.00 -19.12 4.04
CA THR A 225 6.17 -20.08 4.80
C THR A 225 5.34 -19.39 5.87
N ILE A 226 5.94 -18.45 6.61
CA ILE A 226 5.22 -17.62 7.60
C ILE A 226 4.13 -16.78 6.90
N ALA A 227 4.47 -16.10 5.81
CA ALA A 227 3.54 -15.26 5.06
C ALA A 227 2.36 -16.08 4.51
N THR A 228 2.63 -17.27 3.98
CA THR A 228 1.60 -18.21 3.51
C THR A 228 0.69 -18.62 4.65
N ARG A 229 1.24 -18.99 5.80
CA ARG A 229 0.47 -19.40 6.97
C ARG A 229 -0.41 -18.27 7.52
N ILE A 230 0.11 -17.06 7.56
CA ILE A 230 -0.67 -15.86 7.93
C ILE A 230 -1.82 -15.67 6.92
N SER A 231 -1.54 -15.82 5.63
CA SER A 231 -2.55 -15.70 4.58
C SER A 231 -3.62 -16.79 4.68
N ASP A 232 -3.24 -18.03 4.93
CA ASP A 232 -4.17 -19.17 5.08
C ASP A 232 -5.08 -18.97 6.29
N ARG A 233 -4.53 -18.57 7.43
CA ARG A 233 -5.33 -18.24 8.62
C ARG A 233 -6.28 -17.08 8.36
N ARG A 234 -5.82 -16.06 7.67
CA ARG A 234 -6.65 -14.95 7.20
C ARG A 234 -7.80 -15.43 6.33
N ASN A 235 -7.54 -16.35 5.40
CA ASN A 235 -8.56 -16.93 4.52
C ASN A 235 -9.53 -17.85 5.31
N GLN A 236 -9.04 -18.62 6.27
CA GLN A 236 -9.87 -19.45 7.15
C GLN A 236 -10.81 -18.59 8.02
N CYS A 237 -10.34 -17.46 8.55
CA CYS A 237 -11.19 -16.51 9.27
C CYS A 237 -12.29 -15.94 8.36
N LYS A 238 -11.97 -15.65 7.09
CA LYS A 238 -12.96 -15.20 6.10
C LYS A 238 -14.01 -16.28 5.77
N ILE A 239 -13.61 -17.55 5.67
CA ILE A 239 -14.51 -18.67 5.39
C ILE A 239 -15.43 -18.96 6.59
N ARG A 240 -14.92 -18.84 7.83
CA ARG A 240 -15.70 -19.06 9.06
C ARG A 240 -16.75 -17.97 9.31
N SER A 241 -16.58 -16.77 8.75
CA SER A 241 -17.59 -15.71 8.78
C SER A 241 -18.76 -15.93 7.80
N GLN A 242 -19.17 -17.16 7.57
CA GLN A 242 -20.31 -17.58 6.73
C GLN A 242 -20.21 -17.20 5.25
N GLY A 243 -19.02 -17.02 4.70
CA GLY A 243 -18.81 -16.75 3.29
C GLY A 243 -19.15 -15.33 2.84
N LYS A 244 -19.69 -14.49 3.70
CA LYS A 244 -19.96 -13.07 3.42
C LYS A 244 -18.73 -12.23 3.72
N ARG A 245 -18.40 -11.32 2.82
CA ARG A 245 -17.34 -10.32 3.06
C ARG A 245 -17.97 -9.07 3.66
N ASP A 246 -17.39 -8.57 4.75
CA ASP A 246 -17.77 -7.28 5.30
C ASP A 246 -16.97 -6.18 4.58
N HIS A 247 -17.71 -5.35 3.86
CA HIS A 247 -17.17 -4.17 3.18
C HIS A 247 -17.50 -2.95 4.00
N VAL A 248 -16.49 -2.18 4.41
CA VAL A 248 -16.68 -0.91 5.12
C VAL A 248 -16.29 0.22 4.19
N TRP A 249 -17.28 0.89 3.62
CA TRP A 249 -17.09 1.93 2.64
C TRP A 249 -17.43 3.30 3.21
N ILE A 250 -16.47 4.20 3.20
CA ILE A 250 -16.61 5.53 3.77
C ILE A 250 -16.93 6.51 2.65
N VAL A 251 -18.08 7.16 2.77
CA VAL A 251 -18.64 8.04 1.74
C VAL A 251 -18.55 9.49 2.21
N TYR A 252 -17.69 10.25 1.58
CA TYR A 252 -17.47 11.67 1.87
C TYR A 252 -18.36 12.56 1.01
N CYS A 253 -19.20 13.35 1.66
CA CYS A 253 -20.13 14.29 1.03
C CYS A 253 -19.78 15.72 1.44
N CYS A 254 -19.16 16.47 0.54
CA CYS A 254 -18.84 17.88 0.76
C CYS A 254 -18.93 18.69 -0.53
N PRO A 255 -19.06 20.03 -0.43
CA PRO A 255 -18.95 20.89 -1.60
C PRO A 255 -17.52 20.92 -2.16
N ASP A 256 -17.31 20.51 -3.40
CA ASP A 256 -16.06 20.67 -4.13
C ASP A 256 -16.08 22.00 -4.89
N LEU A 257 -15.50 23.04 -4.28
CA LEU A 257 -15.80 24.43 -4.63
C LEU A 257 -14.81 25.14 -5.55
N GLN A 258 -13.54 24.76 -5.55
CA GLN A 258 -12.49 25.50 -6.29
C GLN A 258 -11.77 24.66 -7.33
N HIS A 259 -11.63 23.37 -7.08
CA HIS A 259 -11.05 22.42 -8.02
C HIS A 259 -11.97 21.22 -8.08
N TYR A 260 -12.47 20.97 -9.27
CA TYR A 260 -13.23 19.76 -9.55
C TYR A 260 -12.49 18.55 -8.99
N ASP A 261 -13.19 17.73 -8.25
CA ASP A 261 -12.64 16.52 -7.67
C ASP A 261 -11.57 16.72 -6.57
N HIS A 262 -11.54 17.86 -5.86
CA HIS A 262 -10.57 18.06 -4.78
C HIS A 262 -10.59 16.90 -3.77
N THR A 263 -11.77 16.56 -3.26
CA THR A 263 -11.96 15.41 -2.35
C THR A 263 -11.52 14.09 -3.01
N TYR A 264 -11.85 13.90 -4.28
CA TYR A 264 -11.41 12.73 -5.04
C TYR A 264 -9.88 12.67 -5.19
N LEU A 265 -9.21 13.79 -5.42
CA LEU A 265 -7.75 13.83 -5.51
C LEU A 265 -7.07 13.51 -4.17
N ILE A 266 -7.62 14.00 -3.05
CA ILE A 266 -7.13 13.62 -1.72
C ILE A 266 -7.31 12.12 -1.51
N ILE A 267 -8.50 11.57 -1.81
CA ILE A 267 -8.79 10.14 -1.71
C ILE A 267 -7.79 9.32 -2.54
N LYS A 268 -7.50 9.72 -3.78
CA LYS A 268 -6.48 9.07 -4.61
C LYS A 268 -5.09 9.01 -3.97
N GLY A 269 -4.72 10.03 -3.21
CA GLY A 269 -3.49 10.03 -2.42
C GLY A 269 -3.48 9.01 -1.28
N LEU A 270 -4.65 8.62 -0.77
CA LEU A 270 -4.81 7.75 0.40
C LEU A 270 -5.14 6.28 0.05
N VAL A 271 -5.43 5.96 -1.21
CA VAL A 271 -5.75 4.61 -1.66
C VAL A 271 -4.54 3.89 -2.24
N GLN A 272 -4.57 2.56 -2.20
CA GLN A 272 -3.57 1.69 -2.85
C GLN A 272 -3.98 1.32 -4.28
N ASP A 273 -5.29 1.38 -4.58
CA ASP A 273 -5.89 1.04 -5.86
C ASP A 273 -6.88 2.15 -6.24
N ASN A 274 -6.54 2.88 -7.29
CA ASN A 274 -7.33 4.02 -7.78
C ASN A 274 -8.61 3.59 -8.52
N GLU A 275 -8.66 2.38 -9.05
CA GLU A 275 -9.83 1.88 -9.76
C GLU A 275 -10.92 1.43 -8.79
N ASN A 276 -10.51 0.78 -7.70
CA ASN A 276 -11.42 0.28 -6.68
C ASN A 276 -11.53 1.20 -5.46
N LEU A 277 -10.76 2.28 -5.40
CA LEU A 277 -10.69 3.23 -4.29
C LEU A 277 -10.42 2.57 -2.92
N LYS A 278 -9.66 1.46 -2.96
CA LYS A 278 -9.32 0.69 -1.76
C LYS A 278 -8.32 1.46 -0.91
N ALA A 279 -8.67 1.72 0.35
CA ALA A 279 -7.82 2.45 1.28
C ALA A 279 -6.46 1.77 1.47
N SER A 280 -5.41 2.57 1.57
CA SER A 280 -4.07 2.12 1.94
C SER A 280 -3.86 2.36 3.44
N PRO A 281 -3.79 1.32 4.28
CA PRO A 281 -3.53 1.48 5.70
C PRO A 281 -2.27 2.31 5.98
N THR A 282 -1.20 2.04 5.24
CA THR A 282 0.08 2.74 5.38
C THR A 282 -0.05 4.23 5.07
N LYS A 283 -0.74 4.59 3.98
CA LYS A 283 -0.93 6.00 3.59
C LYS A 283 -1.86 6.74 4.56
N LEU A 284 -2.89 6.07 5.08
CA LEU A 284 -3.77 6.64 6.09
C LEU A 284 -3.00 6.98 7.37
N VAL A 285 -2.11 6.10 7.81
CA VAL A 285 -1.33 6.28 9.06
C VAL A 285 -0.14 7.23 8.86
N SER A 286 0.46 7.28 7.66
CA SER A 286 1.64 8.11 7.38
C SER A 286 1.34 9.54 6.98
N SER A 287 0.07 9.93 6.83
CA SER A 287 -0.28 11.33 6.54
C SER A 287 0.24 12.23 7.68
N GLU A 288 1.15 13.14 7.35
CA GLU A 288 2.00 13.92 8.28
C GLU A 288 1.25 14.90 9.19
N ASP A 289 -0.06 14.95 9.13
CA ASP A 289 -0.87 15.89 9.89
C ASP A 289 -0.98 15.54 11.39
N ALA A 290 -1.37 16.52 12.18
CA ALA A 290 -1.40 16.57 13.65
C ALA A 290 -1.92 15.31 14.38
N LEU A 291 -2.62 14.43 13.70
CA LEU A 291 -3.02 13.10 14.16
C LEU A 291 -1.84 12.16 14.37
N SER A 292 -0.79 12.27 13.55
CA SER A 292 0.40 11.45 13.71
C SER A 292 1.09 11.70 15.06
N LYS A 293 0.93 12.88 15.67
CA LYS A 293 1.46 13.18 17.00
C LYS A 293 0.66 12.49 18.12
N HIS A 294 -0.65 12.54 18.07
CA HIS A 294 -1.50 11.83 19.05
C HIS A 294 -1.42 10.30 18.87
N TRP A 295 -1.34 9.84 17.63
CA TRP A 295 -1.29 8.41 17.32
C TRP A 295 0.07 7.78 17.59
N LYS A 296 1.18 8.51 17.40
CA LYS A 296 2.51 8.03 17.79
C LYS A 296 2.67 7.91 19.31
N GLN A 297 1.85 8.59 20.09
CA GLN A 297 1.84 8.50 21.55
C GLN A 297 0.94 7.38 22.08
N ASP A 298 -0.07 6.96 21.30
CA ASP A 298 -1.04 5.95 21.71
C ASP A 298 -0.71 4.61 21.04
N GLN A 299 0.11 3.81 21.72
CA GLN A 299 0.59 2.50 21.22
C GLN A 299 -0.55 1.50 20.92
N GLU A 300 -1.76 1.71 21.44
CA GLU A 300 -2.90 0.83 21.18
C GLU A 300 -3.35 0.85 19.72
N TRP A 301 -3.27 2.01 19.06
CA TRP A 301 -3.71 2.18 17.69
C TRP A 301 -2.88 1.42 16.66
N ILE A 302 -1.60 1.29 16.93
CA ILE A 302 -0.69 0.53 16.06
C ILE A 302 -1.12 -0.95 16.00
N LYS A 303 -1.82 -1.44 17.03
CA LYS A 303 -2.40 -2.80 17.08
C LYS A 303 -3.48 -3.03 16.01
N PHE A 304 -4.10 -1.98 15.50
CA PHE A 304 -5.23 -2.10 14.58
C PHE A 304 -4.85 -2.09 13.09
N VAL A 305 -3.65 -1.63 12.74
CA VAL A 305 -3.21 -1.52 11.34
C VAL A 305 -3.32 -2.85 10.55
N PRO A 306 -2.94 -4.02 11.06
CA PRO A 306 -3.12 -5.28 10.35
C PRO A 306 -4.58 -5.72 10.21
N ALA A 307 -5.44 -5.36 11.16
CA ALA A 307 -6.86 -5.69 11.04
C ALA A 307 -7.52 -4.89 9.91
N LEU A 308 -6.98 -3.73 9.51
CA LEU A 308 -7.39 -3.01 8.29
C LEU A 308 -7.24 -3.86 7.03
N ASN A 309 -6.37 -4.87 7.05
CA ASN A 309 -6.25 -5.81 5.95
C ASN A 309 -7.40 -6.83 5.87
N PHE A 310 -8.17 -7.00 6.95
CA PHE A 310 -9.30 -7.93 6.98
C PHE A 310 -10.59 -7.30 6.44
N LEU A 311 -10.70 -5.97 6.46
CA LEU A 311 -11.85 -5.23 5.94
C LEU A 311 -11.56 -4.74 4.51
N ASP A 312 -12.55 -4.82 3.64
CA ASP A 312 -12.49 -4.10 2.36
C ASP A 312 -12.93 -2.65 2.60
N ILE A 313 -11.96 -1.81 3.00
CA ILE A 313 -12.21 -0.40 3.26
C ILE A 313 -12.04 0.39 1.97
N ARG A 314 -13.06 1.15 1.60
CA ARG A 314 -13.00 2.06 0.46
C ARG A 314 -13.32 3.48 0.87
N LEU A 315 -12.64 4.44 0.25
CA LEU A 315 -12.86 5.87 0.44
C LEU A 315 -13.53 6.40 -0.82
N ILE A 316 -14.75 6.90 -0.69
CA ILE A 316 -15.58 7.27 -1.83
C ILE A 316 -16.04 8.71 -1.68
N ASN A 317 -15.86 9.54 -2.70
CA ASN A 317 -16.49 10.85 -2.75
C ASN A 317 -17.89 10.76 -3.38
N MET A 318 -18.84 11.46 -2.79
CA MET A 318 -20.19 11.60 -3.31
C MET A 318 -20.53 13.08 -3.54
N PRO A 319 -21.04 13.43 -4.73
CA PRO A 319 -21.47 14.80 -5.02
C PRO A 319 -22.62 15.26 -4.15
N ILE A 320 -22.59 16.50 -3.67
CA ILE A 320 -23.68 17.07 -2.85
C ILE A 320 -25.02 17.12 -3.60
N ILE A 321 -25.00 17.24 -4.93
CA ILE A 321 -26.23 17.18 -5.74
C ILE A 321 -27.01 15.89 -5.51
N THR A 322 -26.35 14.77 -5.27
CA THR A 322 -26.98 13.48 -4.99
C THR A 322 -27.75 13.53 -3.68
N VAL A 323 -27.16 14.12 -2.64
CA VAL A 323 -27.76 14.29 -1.32
C VAL A 323 -28.96 15.25 -1.39
N VAL A 324 -28.79 16.39 -2.08
CA VAL A 324 -29.86 17.39 -2.29
C VAL A 324 -31.03 16.75 -3.03
N THR A 325 -30.77 16.02 -4.11
CA THR A 325 -31.82 15.38 -4.92
C THR A 325 -32.58 14.35 -4.10
N ALA A 326 -31.88 13.53 -3.32
CA ALA A 326 -32.53 12.56 -2.41
C ALA A 326 -33.44 13.26 -1.40
N ALA A 327 -32.97 14.36 -0.79
CA ALA A 327 -33.75 15.12 0.17
C ALA A 327 -34.99 15.81 -0.46
N LEU A 328 -34.88 16.30 -1.69
CA LEU A 328 -36.00 16.91 -2.41
C LEU A 328 -37.02 15.89 -2.93
N VAL A 329 -36.68 14.60 -2.98
CA VAL A 329 -37.60 13.52 -3.35
C VAL A 329 -38.22 12.89 -2.11
N TYR A 330 -37.43 12.56 -1.09
CA TYR A 330 -37.87 11.78 0.07
C TYR A 330 -38.13 12.61 1.33
N GLY A 331 -37.78 13.89 1.31
CA GLY A 331 -38.07 14.81 2.43
C GLY A 331 -39.57 14.95 2.66
N ASP A 332 -39.97 15.18 3.90
CA ASP A 332 -41.35 15.46 4.29
C ASP A 332 -41.81 16.86 3.80
N ASP A 333 -43.09 17.11 3.93
CA ASP A 333 -43.67 18.39 3.48
C ASP A 333 -43.15 19.59 4.30
N LYS A 334 -42.77 19.37 5.56
CA LYS A 334 -42.17 20.44 6.39
C LYS A 334 -40.80 20.86 5.87
N LEU A 335 -39.98 19.88 5.51
CA LEU A 335 -38.67 20.15 4.90
C LEU A 335 -38.83 20.87 3.57
N LEU A 336 -39.71 20.38 2.69
CA LEU A 336 -39.95 21.00 1.38
C LEU A 336 -40.52 22.41 1.52
N GLU A 337 -41.37 22.65 2.49
CA GLU A 337 -41.89 23.97 2.80
C GLU A 337 -40.79 24.91 3.32
N SER A 338 -39.82 24.39 4.11
CA SER A 338 -38.66 25.17 4.53
C SER A 338 -37.81 25.63 3.35
N PHE A 339 -37.65 24.79 2.31
CA PHE A 339 -36.96 25.17 1.07
C PHE A 339 -37.71 26.26 0.29
N ARG A 340 -39.04 26.18 0.23
CA ARG A 340 -39.88 27.17 -0.45
C ARG A 340 -39.89 28.52 0.26
N LYS A 341 -39.87 28.53 1.58
CA LYS A 341 -39.87 29.75 2.39
C LYS A 341 -38.50 30.43 2.45
N THR A 342 -37.42 29.68 2.27
CA THR A 342 -36.05 30.18 2.35
C THR A 342 -35.55 30.58 0.97
N LYS A 343 -35.02 31.81 0.84
CA LYS A 343 -34.42 32.31 -0.38
C LYS A 343 -32.92 32.06 -0.38
N PHE A 344 -32.31 32.02 -1.58
CA PHE A 344 -30.86 31.88 -1.70
C PHE A 344 -30.09 33.05 -1.07
N SER A 345 -30.71 34.22 -0.92
CA SER A 345 -30.12 35.35 -0.22
C SER A 345 -29.70 35.06 1.21
N ALA A 346 -30.33 34.08 1.89
CA ALA A 346 -29.93 33.65 3.23
C ALA A 346 -28.52 33.03 3.28
N TYR A 347 -28.02 32.51 2.15
CA TYR A 347 -26.69 31.88 2.04
C TYR A 347 -25.74 32.68 1.13
N LYS A 348 -26.13 33.89 0.71
CA LYS A 348 -25.40 34.71 -0.28
C LYS A 348 -23.92 34.85 0.05
N ASP A 349 -23.58 35.28 1.25
CA ASP A 349 -22.20 35.59 1.64
C ASP A 349 -21.32 34.32 1.60
N VAL A 350 -21.86 33.17 2.05
CA VAL A 350 -21.14 31.90 2.05
C VAL A 350 -20.96 31.41 0.61
N ILE A 351 -21.99 31.50 -0.20
CA ILE A 351 -21.94 31.05 -1.61
C ILE A 351 -21.00 31.95 -2.42
N MET A 352 -21.11 33.27 -2.29
CA MET A 352 -20.22 34.22 -2.98
C MET A 352 -18.75 34.04 -2.59
N LYS A 353 -18.48 33.80 -1.31
CA LYS A 353 -17.12 33.53 -0.84
C LYS A 353 -16.54 32.25 -1.47
N LYS A 354 -17.38 31.25 -1.67
CA LYS A 354 -16.97 29.93 -2.15
C LYS A 354 -16.98 29.77 -3.68
N LEU A 355 -17.87 30.48 -4.37
CA LEU A 355 -18.07 30.43 -5.81
C LEU A 355 -18.16 31.84 -6.43
N PRO A 356 -17.13 32.70 -6.28
CA PRO A 356 -17.22 34.11 -6.67
C PRO A 356 -17.49 34.30 -8.17
N GLY A 357 -16.95 33.45 -9.03
CA GLY A 357 -17.12 33.55 -10.49
C GLY A 357 -18.48 33.10 -11.02
N GLU A 358 -19.20 32.26 -10.28
CA GLU A 358 -20.46 31.66 -10.70
C GLU A 358 -21.70 32.45 -10.26
N CYS A 359 -21.50 33.53 -9.50
CA CYS A 359 -22.57 34.26 -8.85
C CYS A 359 -23.01 35.54 -9.55
N ASN A 360 -22.35 35.97 -10.62
CA ASN A 360 -22.56 37.27 -11.28
C ASN A 360 -23.97 37.46 -11.86
N SER A 361 -24.63 36.39 -12.27
CA SER A 361 -26.00 36.42 -12.85
C SER A 361 -27.02 35.64 -12.02
N PHE A 362 -26.65 35.24 -10.77
CA PHE A 362 -27.52 34.40 -9.96
C PHE A 362 -28.61 35.22 -9.26
N ASP A 363 -29.88 34.80 -9.43
CA ASP A 363 -31.01 35.46 -8.77
C ASP A 363 -31.13 34.98 -7.30
N TRP A 364 -30.70 35.84 -6.39
CA TRP A 364 -30.71 35.61 -4.95
C TRP A 364 -32.10 35.60 -4.32
N ASN A 365 -33.13 36.12 -5.01
CA ASN A 365 -34.48 36.25 -4.46
C ASN A 365 -35.35 35.03 -4.67
N GLN A 366 -34.93 34.08 -5.52
CA GLN A 366 -35.67 32.85 -5.73
C GLN A 366 -35.63 31.93 -4.51
N PRO A 367 -36.66 31.10 -4.30
CA PRO A 367 -36.68 30.11 -3.24
C PRO A 367 -35.66 28.99 -3.50
N LEU A 368 -35.17 28.34 -2.44
CA LEU A 368 -34.21 27.24 -2.54
C LEU A 368 -34.75 26.07 -3.39
N ALA A 369 -36.03 25.77 -3.28
CA ALA A 369 -36.71 24.83 -4.15
C ALA A 369 -38.16 25.26 -4.37
N GLU A 370 -38.66 25.15 -5.60
CA GLU A 370 -40.04 25.50 -5.96
C GLU A 370 -40.99 24.30 -5.82
N ARG A 371 -40.50 23.11 -6.13
CA ARG A 371 -41.29 21.87 -6.15
C ARG A 371 -40.46 20.66 -5.78
N ARG A 372 -41.17 19.57 -5.41
CA ARG A 372 -40.60 18.24 -5.19
C ARG A 372 -39.96 17.70 -6.48
N GLN A 373 -38.83 17.07 -6.38
CA GLN A 373 -38.18 16.40 -7.50
C GLN A 373 -38.79 15.00 -7.75
N LYS A 374 -38.53 14.43 -8.94
CA LYS A 374 -38.98 13.09 -9.32
C LYS A 374 -37.93 12.04 -8.94
N GLU A 375 -38.38 10.82 -8.66
CA GLU A 375 -37.49 9.68 -8.37
C GLU A 375 -36.48 9.38 -9.49
N GLU A 376 -36.84 9.63 -10.73
CA GLU A 376 -35.92 9.50 -11.86
C GLU A 376 -34.64 10.35 -11.70
N ASN A 377 -34.76 11.54 -11.13
CA ASN A 377 -33.61 12.41 -10.86
C ASN A 377 -32.69 11.79 -9.82
N VAL A 378 -33.24 11.12 -8.80
CA VAL A 378 -32.48 10.39 -7.79
C VAL A 378 -31.74 9.22 -8.41
N ARG A 379 -32.43 8.38 -9.18
CA ARG A 379 -31.83 7.23 -9.88
C ARG A 379 -30.65 7.65 -10.73
N ASN A 380 -30.84 8.67 -11.55
CA ASN A 380 -29.80 9.19 -12.43
C ASN A 380 -28.62 9.79 -11.64
N SER A 381 -28.90 10.49 -10.53
CA SER A 381 -27.87 11.08 -9.70
C SER A 381 -27.03 10.00 -8.99
N ILE A 382 -27.65 8.98 -8.41
CA ILE A 382 -26.98 7.84 -7.77
C ILE A 382 -26.17 7.05 -8.80
N ALA A 383 -26.76 6.73 -9.97
CA ALA A 383 -26.11 5.95 -11.02
C ALA A 383 -24.84 6.63 -11.58
N GLY A 384 -24.70 7.94 -11.41
CA GLY A 384 -23.50 8.71 -11.78
C GLY A 384 -22.41 8.75 -10.71
N THR A 385 -22.56 8.08 -9.56
CA THR A 385 -21.59 8.11 -8.46
C THR A 385 -20.57 6.97 -8.51
N ASN A 386 -19.39 7.20 -7.95
CA ASN A 386 -18.40 6.15 -7.77
C ASN A 386 -18.91 5.03 -6.83
N LEU A 387 -19.74 5.36 -5.85
CA LEU A 387 -20.40 4.37 -4.99
C LEU A 387 -21.19 3.36 -5.83
N PHE A 388 -22.00 3.85 -6.76
CA PHE A 388 -22.82 2.99 -7.62
C PHE A 388 -21.97 2.15 -8.58
N TYR A 389 -20.91 2.73 -9.19
CA TYR A 389 -20.00 1.98 -10.06
C TYR A 389 -19.32 0.84 -9.29
N LEU A 390 -18.78 1.12 -8.11
CA LEU A 390 -18.07 0.14 -7.30
C LEU A 390 -18.99 -0.97 -6.78
N LEU A 391 -20.23 -0.65 -6.38
CA LEU A 391 -21.24 -1.66 -6.02
C LEU A 391 -21.48 -2.63 -7.17
N ARG A 392 -21.48 -2.16 -8.41
CA ARG A 392 -21.62 -2.98 -9.62
C ARG A 392 -20.35 -3.67 -10.09
N GLY A 393 -19.27 -3.64 -9.32
CA GLY A 393 -17.98 -4.22 -9.68
C GLY A 393 -17.27 -3.48 -10.83
N MET A 394 -17.66 -2.23 -11.09
CA MET A 394 -17.04 -1.39 -12.12
C MET A 394 -15.97 -0.49 -11.50
N SER A 395 -14.98 -0.07 -12.30
CA SER A 395 -13.93 0.86 -11.83
C SER A 395 -14.50 2.25 -11.55
N ALA A 396 -13.94 2.89 -10.50
CA ALA A 396 -14.24 4.28 -10.19
C ALA A 396 -13.81 5.20 -11.35
N LYS A 397 -14.63 6.20 -11.65
CA LYS A 397 -14.38 7.13 -12.73
C LYS A 397 -14.03 8.51 -12.19
N LYS A 398 -13.09 9.18 -12.86
CA LYS A 398 -12.90 10.60 -12.66
C LYS A 398 -14.16 11.32 -13.15
N ARG A 399 -14.76 12.13 -12.28
CA ARG A 399 -15.92 12.93 -12.65
C ARG A 399 -15.50 14.00 -13.67
N SER A 400 -16.26 14.20 -14.74
CA SER A 400 -16.03 15.34 -15.64
C SER A 400 -16.41 16.64 -14.95
N GLY A 401 -15.43 17.49 -14.77
CA GLY A 401 -15.44 18.71 -13.99
C GLY A 401 -16.55 19.72 -14.30
N LYS A 402 -17.68 19.62 -13.61
CA LYS A 402 -18.61 20.75 -13.48
C LYS A 402 -18.58 21.23 -12.03
N THR A 403 -18.31 22.51 -11.84
CA THR A 403 -18.42 23.21 -10.55
C THR A 403 -19.80 22.98 -9.96
N GLU A 404 -19.88 22.81 -8.65
CA GLU A 404 -21.17 22.83 -7.97
C GLU A 404 -21.83 24.21 -8.20
N SER A 405 -23.08 24.20 -8.65
CA SER A 405 -23.78 25.45 -8.92
C SER A 405 -24.13 26.16 -7.59
N PRO A 406 -24.22 27.50 -7.58
CA PRO A 406 -24.70 28.27 -6.43
C PRO A 406 -26.02 27.73 -5.87
N LYS A 407 -26.90 27.25 -6.76
CA LYS A 407 -28.18 26.66 -6.41
C LYS A 407 -28.03 25.38 -5.57
N ILE A 408 -27.22 24.45 -6.02
CA ILE A 408 -27.00 23.17 -5.31
C ILE A 408 -26.28 23.42 -3.97
N LEU A 409 -25.29 24.31 -3.96
CA LEU A 409 -24.57 24.68 -2.73
C LEU A 409 -25.51 25.26 -1.69
N GLY A 410 -26.37 26.23 -2.05
CA GLY A 410 -27.34 26.84 -1.14
C GLY A 410 -28.34 25.82 -0.58
N GLN A 411 -28.84 24.93 -1.43
CA GLN A 411 -29.73 23.85 -1.01
C GLN A 411 -29.05 22.88 -0.04
N TYR A 412 -27.79 22.51 -0.31
CA TYR A 412 -27.02 21.63 0.57
C TYR A 412 -26.71 22.28 1.92
N LEU A 413 -26.32 23.55 1.95
CA LEU A 413 -26.10 24.28 3.19
C LEU A 413 -27.37 24.32 4.05
N HIS A 414 -28.53 24.55 3.44
CA HIS A 414 -29.81 24.52 4.14
C HIS A 414 -30.11 23.15 4.75
N LEU A 415 -29.90 22.07 3.98
CA LEU A 415 -30.04 20.71 4.49
C LEU A 415 -29.18 20.47 5.73
N ARG A 416 -27.90 20.87 5.67
CA ARG A 416 -26.95 20.67 6.78
C ARG A 416 -27.26 21.54 8.02
N GLU A 417 -28.13 22.51 7.90
CA GLU A 417 -28.61 23.31 9.03
C GLU A 417 -29.92 22.80 9.62
N LYS A 418 -30.79 22.28 8.79
CA LYS A 418 -32.17 21.97 9.18
C LYS A 418 -32.44 20.49 9.36
N VAL A 419 -31.57 19.62 8.84
CA VAL A 419 -31.81 18.17 8.83
C VAL A 419 -30.72 17.47 9.66
N HIS A 420 -31.17 16.60 10.55
CA HIS A 420 -30.26 15.73 11.31
C HIS A 420 -29.60 14.69 10.39
N GLU A 421 -28.39 14.28 10.71
CA GLU A 421 -27.62 13.33 9.88
C GLU A 421 -28.36 12.01 9.67
N SER A 422 -28.96 11.44 10.70
CA SER A 422 -29.74 10.21 10.58
C SER A 422 -30.88 10.29 9.55
N THR A 423 -31.51 11.46 9.42
CA THR A 423 -32.54 11.68 8.39
C THR A 423 -31.91 11.75 6.98
N LEU A 424 -30.69 12.29 6.85
CA LEU A 424 -29.98 12.25 5.58
C LEU A 424 -29.58 10.81 5.22
N HIS A 425 -29.20 9.99 6.21
CA HIS A 425 -28.94 8.55 6.01
C HIS A 425 -30.20 7.84 5.49
N GLU A 426 -31.37 8.13 6.07
CA GLU A 426 -32.65 7.58 5.61
C GLU A 426 -32.93 7.96 4.15
N PHE A 427 -32.77 9.24 3.78
CA PHE A 427 -32.96 9.69 2.39
C PHE A 427 -32.01 8.99 1.43
N MET A 428 -30.73 8.85 1.82
CA MET A 428 -29.73 8.17 1.00
C MET A 428 -30.00 6.67 0.88
N ALA A 429 -30.47 6.01 1.95
CA ALA A 429 -30.86 4.60 1.90
C ALA A 429 -32.00 4.36 0.91
N LYS A 430 -33.06 5.19 0.95
CA LYS A 430 -34.17 5.16 -0.02
C LYS A 430 -33.69 5.41 -1.44
N ALA A 431 -32.81 6.38 -1.63
CA ALA A 431 -32.23 6.72 -2.92
C ALA A 431 -31.41 5.56 -3.52
N LEU A 432 -30.57 4.94 -2.70
CA LEU A 432 -29.77 3.78 -3.11
C LEU A 432 -30.68 2.59 -3.44
N LYS A 433 -31.70 2.31 -2.64
CA LYS A 433 -32.63 1.22 -2.85
C LYS A 433 -33.29 1.34 -4.24
N VAL A 434 -33.92 2.48 -4.51
CA VAL A 434 -34.60 2.71 -5.79
C VAL A 434 -33.64 2.65 -6.98
N ALA A 435 -32.41 3.16 -6.84
CA ALA A 435 -31.43 3.11 -7.92
C ALA A 435 -30.93 1.67 -8.16
N LEU A 436 -30.61 0.91 -7.12
CA LEU A 436 -30.11 -0.46 -7.23
C LEU A 436 -31.20 -1.41 -7.76
N GLU A 437 -32.44 -1.29 -7.30
CA GLU A 437 -33.59 -2.06 -7.81
C GLU A 437 -33.86 -1.75 -9.29
N TYR A 438 -33.91 -0.47 -9.68
CA TYR A 438 -34.13 -0.07 -11.08
C TYR A 438 -33.04 -0.61 -12.02
N HIS A 439 -31.79 -0.57 -11.60
CA HIS A 439 -30.68 -1.09 -12.39
C HIS A 439 -30.43 -2.59 -12.21
N GLN A 440 -31.37 -3.31 -11.61
CA GLN A 440 -31.35 -4.76 -11.42
C GLN A 440 -30.05 -5.25 -10.79
N PHE A 441 -29.65 -4.63 -9.67
CA PHE A 441 -28.43 -5.03 -8.95
C PHE A 441 -28.57 -6.49 -8.48
N GLN A 442 -27.70 -7.35 -9.00
CA GLN A 442 -27.78 -8.79 -8.76
C GLN A 442 -27.54 -9.13 -7.28
N GLY A 443 -28.42 -9.96 -6.74
CA GLY A 443 -28.27 -10.48 -5.40
C GLY A 443 -28.63 -9.49 -4.27
N LEU A 444 -29.23 -8.33 -4.58
CA LEU A 444 -29.72 -7.42 -3.56
C LEU A 444 -30.84 -8.12 -2.74
N ILE A 445 -30.67 -8.13 -1.41
CA ILE A 445 -31.67 -8.64 -0.47
C ILE A 445 -32.45 -7.46 0.11
N ASP A 446 -31.75 -6.54 0.77
CA ASP A 446 -32.35 -5.36 1.38
C ASP A 446 -31.34 -4.22 1.57
N ILE A 447 -31.87 -3.03 1.92
CA ILE A 447 -31.09 -1.86 2.36
C ILE A 447 -31.73 -1.33 3.63
N GLU A 448 -30.93 -1.28 4.68
CA GLU A 448 -31.33 -0.80 6.00
C GLU A 448 -30.48 0.42 6.39
N PHE A 449 -31.02 1.35 7.18
CA PHE A 449 -30.26 2.45 7.76
C PHE A 449 -30.20 2.34 9.28
N GLU A 450 -29.05 2.69 9.86
CA GLU A 450 -28.76 2.67 11.30
C GLU A 450 -29.12 1.35 12.00
N LYS A 451 -28.97 0.21 11.29
CA LYS A 451 -29.19 -1.13 11.85
C LYS A 451 -27.85 -1.82 12.12
N PRO A 452 -27.74 -2.58 13.22
CA PRO A 452 -26.49 -3.28 13.53
C PRO A 452 -26.16 -4.32 12.45
N LEU A 453 -24.85 -4.54 12.21
CA LEU A 453 -24.39 -5.55 11.25
C LEU A 453 -24.88 -6.95 11.61
N VAL A 454 -24.94 -7.27 12.91
CA VAL A 454 -25.48 -8.53 13.44
C VAL A 454 -26.65 -8.19 14.35
N GLN A 455 -27.82 -8.75 14.05
CA GLN A 455 -29.02 -8.52 14.87
C GLN A 455 -28.84 -9.04 16.30
N GLY A 456 -29.29 -8.25 17.27
CA GLY A 456 -29.27 -8.63 18.69
C GLY A 456 -27.90 -8.51 19.37
N THR A 457 -26.92 -7.87 18.72
CA THR A 457 -25.58 -7.67 19.26
C THR A 457 -25.25 -6.19 19.44
N THR A 458 -24.12 -5.92 20.11
CA THR A 458 -23.49 -4.59 20.19
C THR A 458 -22.69 -4.22 18.93
N ALA A 459 -22.85 -5.01 17.85
CA ALA A 459 -22.15 -4.81 16.58
C ALA A 459 -22.32 -3.38 16.04
N PRO A 460 -21.33 -2.85 15.28
CA PRO A 460 -21.41 -1.53 14.71
C PRO A 460 -22.71 -1.33 13.93
N LYS A 461 -23.27 -0.15 14.09
CA LYS A 461 -24.42 0.30 13.32
C LYS A 461 -23.89 1.19 12.21
N PRO A 462 -23.77 0.70 10.96
CA PRO A 462 -23.44 1.56 9.84
C PRO A 462 -24.58 2.54 9.56
N ASP A 463 -24.28 3.65 8.96
CA ASP A 463 -25.29 4.61 8.54
C ASP A 463 -26.27 3.99 7.54
N ILE A 464 -25.72 3.21 6.60
CA ILE A 464 -26.52 2.40 5.67
C ILE A 464 -25.89 1.02 5.52
N LYS A 465 -26.71 -0.01 5.61
CA LYS A 465 -26.33 -1.41 5.40
C LYS A 465 -27.00 -1.94 4.13
N ILE A 466 -26.20 -2.46 3.21
CA ILE A 466 -26.69 -3.13 1.99
C ILE A 466 -26.37 -4.61 2.14
N ASN A 467 -27.42 -5.43 2.19
CA ASN A 467 -27.30 -6.88 2.24
C ASN A 467 -27.49 -7.47 0.84
N THR A 468 -26.53 -8.28 0.42
CA THR A 468 -26.62 -9.09 -0.80
C THR A 468 -26.52 -10.57 -0.46
N ILE A 469 -26.69 -11.44 -1.46
CA ILE A 469 -26.54 -12.89 -1.29
C ILE A 469 -25.11 -13.24 -0.82
N SER A 470 -24.09 -12.58 -1.39
CA SER A 470 -22.67 -12.89 -1.14
C SER A 470 -22.01 -11.99 -0.10
N ASP A 471 -22.44 -10.74 0.01
CA ASP A 471 -21.69 -9.70 0.72
C ASP A 471 -22.61 -8.82 1.57
N THR A 472 -22.03 -8.19 2.59
CA THR A 472 -22.65 -7.11 3.35
C THR A 472 -21.79 -5.85 3.21
N TYR A 473 -22.40 -4.74 2.78
CA TYR A 473 -21.76 -3.45 2.66
C TYR A 473 -22.22 -2.53 3.77
N ALA A 474 -21.30 -2.12 4.61
CA ALA A 474 -21.48 -1.10 5.62
C ALA A 474 -21.02 0.25 5.05
N LEU A 475 -21.95 1.16 4.82
CA LEU A 475 -21.67 2.49 4.32
C LEU A 475 -21.67 3.48 5.48
N GLU A 476 -20.59 4.22 5.66
CA GLU A 476 -20.43 5.29 6.64
C GLU A 476 -20.39 6.62 5.91
N PHE A 477 -21.37 7.48 6.14
CA PHE A 477 -21.49 8.76 5.47
C PHE A 477 -20.93 9.89 6.35
N HIS A 478 -20.09 10.71 5.78
CA HIS A 478 -19.63 11.93 6.43
C HIS A 478 -20.04 13.16 5.63
N PHE A 479 -20.93 13.96 6.20
CA PHE A 479 -21.44 15.18 5.59
C PHE A 479 -20.76 16.40 6.22
N THR A 480 -20.21 17.30 5.42
CA THR A 480 -19.63 18.57 5.91
C THR A 480 -20.06 19.76 5.07
N LYS A 481 -20.11 20.95 5.68
CA LYS A 481 -20.34 22.22 5.00
C LYS A 481 -19.08 22.80 4.35
N GLN A 482 -17.93 22.24 4.67
CA GLN A 482 -16.63 22.71 4.23
C GLN A 482 -15.97 21.65 3.33
N GLN A 483 -15.03 22.11 2.52
CA GLN A 483 -14.18 21.23 1.73
C GLN A 483 -13.25 20.43 2.66
N TYR A 484 -13.03 19.17 2.36
CA TYR A 484 -12.16 18.31 3.14
C TYR A 484 -10.69 18.67 2.98
N THR A 485 -9.96 18.54 4.08
CA THR A 485 -8.50 18.42 4.09
C THR A 485 -8.10 16.94 4.18
N THR A 486 -6.85 16.63 3.85
CA THR A 486 -6.31 15.26 4.02
C THR A 486 -6.45 14.79 5.47
N SER A 487 -6.18 15.70 6.43
CA SER A 487 -6.30 15.42 7.86
C SER A 487 -7.71 15.04 8.29
N GLU A 488 -8.72 15.75 7.79
CA GLU A 488 -10.12 15.45 8.14
C GLU A 488 -10.58 14.12 7.55
N ILE A 489 -10.23 13.81 6.30
CA ILE A 489 -10.53 12.52 5.68
C ILE A 489 -9.88 11.39 6.47
N THR A 490 -8.59 11.54 6.77
CA THR A 490 -7.83 10.53 7.51
C THR A 490 -8.37 10.34 8.92
N ARG A 491 -8.65 11.45 9.64
CA ARG A 491 -9.20 11.40 11.00
C ARG A 491 -10.53 10.67 11.06
N TYR A 492 -11.46 11.04 10.19
CA TYR A 492 -12.76 10.40 10.16
C TYR A 492 -12.64 8.91 9.81
N ALA A 493 -11.85 8.57 8.78
CA ALA A 493 -11.63 7.19 8.41
C ALA A 493 -11.07 6.35 9.56
N LEU A 494 -10.06 6.85 10.22
CA LEU A 494 -9.32 6.08 11.23
C LEU A 494 -10.07 6.07 12.57
N ARG A 495 -10.43 7.23 13.11
CA ARG A 495 -10.96 7.38 14.47
C ARG A 495 -12.45 7.06 14.56
N ASP A 496 -13.23 7.59 13.62
CA ASP A 496 -14.69 7.52 13.76
C ASP A 496 -15.26 6.25 13.12
N VAL A 497 -14.60 5.73 12.06
CA VAL A 497 -15.07 4.54 11.35
C VAL A 497 -14.25 3.31 11.73
N ILE A 498 -12.97 3.29 11.43
CA ILE A 498 -12.15 2.09 11.57
C ILE A 498 -12.10 1.62 13.03
N GLU A 499 -11.94 2.53 13.99
CA GLU A 499 -11.99 2.19 15.42
C GLU A 499 -13.31 1.52 15.81
N LYS A 500 -14.44 2.05 15.31
CA LYS A 500 -15.77 1.49 15.54
C LYS A 500 -15.86 0.02 15.12
N TYR A 501 -15.33 -0.30 13.93
CA TYR A 501 -15.38 -1.67 13.39
C TYR A 501 -14.31 -2.59 13.99
N MET A 502 -13.24 -2.03 14.49
CA MET A 502 -12.14 -2.79 15.07
C MET A 502 -12.46 -3.33 16.48
N ARG A 503 -13.16 -2.56 17.29
CA ARG A 503 -13.63 -3.02 18.61
C ARG A 503 -14.48 -4.29 18.50
N ASP A 504 -15.22 -4.43 17.41
CA ASP A 504 -16.02 -5.64 17.15
C ASP A 504 -15.20 -6.82 16.63
N LEU A 505 -14.15 -6.56 15.88
CA LEU A 505 -13.22 -7.63 15.49
C LEU A 505 -12.48 -8.22 16.71
N GLU A 506 -12.20 -7.42 17.74
CA GLU A 506 -11.69 -7.94 19.01
C GLU A 506 -12.72 -8.82 19.73
N TYR A 507 -13.97 -8.43 19.71
CA TYR A 507 -15.06 -9.27 20.23
C TYR A 507 -15.18 -10.58 19.44
N LEU A 508 -15.16 -10.52 18.11
CA LEU A 508 -15.17 -11.72 17.25
C LEU A 508 -13.92 -12.58 17.49
N ARG A 509 -12.76 -11.97 17.72
CA ARG A 509 -11.53 -12.69 18.07
C ARG A 509 -11.64 -13.40 19.41
N SER A 510 -12.16 -12.73 20.44
CA SER A 510 -12.40 -13.34 21.76
C SER A 510 -13.38 -14.52 21.71
N GLN A 511 -14.38 -14.46 20.81
CA GLN A 511 -15.30 -15.58 20.57
C GLN A 511 -14.64 -16.73 19.81
N LEU A 512 -13.70 -16.45 18.88
CA LEU A 512 -12.95 -17.46 18.14
C LEU A 512 -11.89 -18.14 19.02
N ASP A 513 -11.28 -17.40 19.95
CA ASP A 513 -10.32 -17.95 20.93
C ASP A 513 -11.00 -18.85 21.96
N ASN A 514 -12.29 -18.65 22.22
CA ASN A 514 -13.12 -19.48 23.11
C ASN A 514 -13.66 -20.76 22.42
N ILE A 515 -13.58 -20.86 21.09
CA ILE A 515 -13.86 -22.10 20.35
C ILE A 515 -12.55 -22.89 20.28
N LYS A 516 -12.17 -23.54 21.39
CA LYS A 516 -11.11 -24.56 21.35
C LYS A 516 -11.53 -25.71 20.44
N PRO A 517 -10.55 -26.33 19.72
CA PRO A 517 -10.80 -27.44 18.80
C PRO A 517 -11.40 -28.66 19.47
#